data_f64e241e5fd026e9fee318dbc6769f3a
#
_entry.id   f64e241e5fd026e9fee318dbc6769f3a
#
_cell.length_a   1.000
_cell.length_b   1.000
_cell.length_c   1.000
_cell.angle_alpha   90.00
_cell.angle_beta   90.00
_cell.angle_gamma   90.00
#
_symmetry.space_group_name_H-M   'P 1'
#
loop_
_entity.id
_entity.type
_entity.pdbx_description
1 polymer ?
#
loop_
_entity_poly.entity_id
_entity_poly.type
_entity_poly.pdbx_seq_one_letter_code
_entity_poly.pdbx_strand_id
1 'polypeptide(L)'
;MRNLITDVPGVRVGHAQDARLASGASAIVFDDAVVAAIDVRGGGPGTRETDLLGPATLVERIDAIALSGGSAFGLDAASGIQAWLREQGRGFAVGAARIPIVPGAILFDLHNGGDKDWGRYPPYRELGYAAAAAADTTFALGSAGAGLGARTVNFMGGTGSASAMCDGFTVGALAAVNAVGSVVVGDGPWFWAAPFEQGSEFGGRGFPARLPPGALEPRTKGTIRASTTLVVVATDAALTRPQATRLAIMAQDGLARAIFPVHTPLDGDVVFVAATGARPLVDPVRDLMRIGIFATQVVAGGFGRGGVFCPAPPPW
;
A
#
# COMPACT_ATOMS: atom_id res chain seq x y z
N MET A 1 18.40 -8.30 -5.78
CA MET A 1 17.19 -7.67 -5.20
C MET A 1 16.18 -8.77 -4.89
N ARG A 2 15.43 -8.62 -3.80
CA ARG A 2 14.36 -9.56 -3.38
C ARG A 2 13.06 -9.32 -4.15
N ASN A 3 13.00 -8.22 -4.90
CA ASN A 3 11.81 -7.67 -5.52
C ASN A 3 10.73 -7.33 -4.47
N LEU A 4 11.13 -6.66 -3.39
CA LEU A 4 10.30 -6.21 -2.28
C LEU A 4 10.55 -4.71 -2.02
N ILE A 5 9.58 -4.00 -1.43
CA ILE A 5 9.75 -2.59 -1.02
C ILE A 5 10.99 -2.41 -0.11
N THR A 6 11.33 -3.44 0.64
CA THR A 6 12.49 -3.48 1.54
C THR A 6 13.84 -3.61 0.83
N ASP A 7 13.87 -3.67 -0.50
CA ASP A 7 15.10 -3.46 -1.27
C ASP A 7 15.56 -1.99 -1.21
N VAL A 8 14.65 -1.08 -0.87
CA VAL A 8 14.99 0.31 -0.52
C VAL A 8 15.65 0.33 0.85
N PRO A 9 16.93 0.76 0.96
CA PRO A 9 17.64 0.79 2.23
C PRO A 9 16.91 1.63 3.28
N GLY A 10 16.83 1.11 4.52
CA GLY A 10 16.17 1.81 5.62
C GLY A 10 14.66 1.56 5.72
N VAL A 11 14.10 0.67 4.88
CA VAL A 11 12.68 0.30 4.91
C VAL A 11 12.52 -1.12 5.48
N ARG A 12 11.64 -1.28 6.46
CA ARG A 12 11.23 -2.57 7.03
C ARG A 12 9.72 -2.70 6.98
N VAL A 13 9.22 -3.92 6.83
CA VAL A 13 7.79 -4.21 6.82
C VAL A 13 7.50 -5.36 7.79
N GLY A 14 6.48 -5.17 8.63
CA GLY A 14 5.96 -6.21 9.48
C GLY A 14 4.45 -6.33 9.36
N HIS A 15 3.94 -7.53 9.63
CA HIS A 15 2.54 -7.88 9.58
C HIS A 15 2.09 -8.49 10.90
N ALA A 16 0.89 -8.14 11.32
CA ALA A 16 0.15 -8.86 12.34
C ALA A 16 -1.30 -9.05 11.89
N GLN A 17 -1.89 -10.17 12.27
CA GLN A 17 -3.21 -10.55 11.79
C GLN A 17 -3.92 -11.46 12.78
N ASP A 18 -5.24 -11.43 12.76
CA ASP A 18 -6.12 -12.31 13.51
C ASP A 18 -7.00 -13.07 12.53
N ALA A 19 -6.81 -14.41 12.47
CA ALA A 19 -7.54 -15.28 11.56
C ALA A 19 -9.04 -15.36 11.92
N ARG A 20 -9.40 -15.28 13.21
CA ARG A 20 -10.79 -15.23 13.67
C ARG A 20 -11.47 -13.96 13.19
N LEU A 21 -10.78 -12.84 13.32
CA LEU A 21 -11.23 -11.54 12.82
C LEU A 21 -11.24 -11.49 11.29
N ALA A 22 -10.46 -12.34 10.61
CA ALA A 22 -10.14 -12.28 9.18
C ALA A 22 -9.70 -10.87 8.75
N SER A 23 -8.80 -10.26 9.53
CA SER A 23 -8.28 -8.91 9.30
C SER A 23 -6.89 -8.77 9.92
N GLY A 24 -6.16 -7.71 9.56
CA GLY A 24 -4.81 -7.50 10.07
C GLY A 24 -4.30 -6.08 9.84
N ALA A 25 -3.06 -5.85 10.27
CA ALA A 25 -2.33 -4.61 10.10
C ALA A 25 -0.93 -4.86 9.53
N SER A 26 -0.43 -3.89 8.78
CA SER A 26 0.94 -3.84 8.26
C SER A 26 1.59 -2.55 8.72
N ALA A 27 2.79 -2.65 9.27
CA ALA A 27 3.63 -1.52 9.62
C ALA A 27 4.77 -1.40 8.62
N ILE A 28 4.90 -0.25 7.99
CA ILE A 28 6.07 0.11 7.19
C ILE A 28 6.90 1.04 8.08
N VAL A 29 7.99 0.51 8.64
CA VAL A 29 8.85 1.20 9.59
C VAL A 29 10.13 1.63 8.89
N PHE A 30 10.56 2.86 9.13
CA PHE A 30 11.80 3.39 8.57
C PHE A 30 12.90 3.37 9.63
N ASP A 31 14.14 3.03 9.26
CA ASP A 31 15.27 3.02 10.20
C ASP A 31 15.52 4.43 10.77
N ASP A 32 15.44 5.46 9.92
CA ASP A 32 15.44 6.88 10.27
C ASP A 32 14.15 7.55 9.79
N ALA A 33 13.78 8.69 10.36
CA ALA A 33 12.61 9.44 9.91
C ALA A 33 12.79 9.93 8.46
N VAL A 34 11.76 9.75 7.62
CA VAL A 34 11.80 9.96 6.16
C VAL A 34 10.89 11.10 5.72
N VAL A 35 11.24 11.75 4.60
CA VAL A 35 10.31 12.65 3.91
C VAL A 35 9.17 11.82 3.32
N ALA A 36 7.94 12.26 3.55
CA ALA A 36 6.77 11.56 3.04
C ALA A 36 5.74 12.50 2.42
N ALA A 37 4.92 11.91 1.56
CA ALA A 37 3.78 12.56 0.92
C ALA A 37 2.66 11.55 0.68
N ILE A 38 1.48 12.05 0.32
CA ILE A 38 0.31 11.23 -0.02
C ILE A 38 -0.42 11.85 -1.21
N ASP A 39 -1.03 10.99 -2.04
CA ASP A 39 -2.05 11.37 -3.01
C ASP A 39 -3.27 10.47 -2.83
N VAL A 40 -4.45 11.08 -2.71
CA VAL A 40 -5.73 10.40 -2.47
C VAL A 40 -6.60 10.56 -3.72
N ARG A 41 -7.03 9.44 -4.31
CA ARG A 41 -7.85 9.43 -5.54
C ARG A 41 -9.23 8.80 -5.35
N GLY A 42 -9.37 7.85 -4.45
CA GLY A 42 -10.66 7.23 -4.17
C GLY A 42 -11.65 8.22 -3.55
N GLY A 43 -12.96 8.04 -3.79
CA GLY A 43 -14.02 8.91 -3.27
C GLY A 43 -14.38 8.66 -1.80
N GLY A 44 -13.94 7.54 -1.20
CA GLY A 44 -14.24 7.14 0.18
C GLY A 44 -12.99 6.78 1.00
N PRO A 45 -11.96 7.64 1.10
CA PRO A 45 -10.73 7.31 1.81
C PRO A 45 -10.95 7.25 3.33
N GLY A 46 -10.27 6.31 3.98
CA GLY A 46 -10.12 6.26 5.43
C GLY A 46 -8.66 6.46 5.80
N THR A 47 -8.31 7.64 6.29
CA THR A 47 -6.93 8.03 6.56
C THR A 47 -6.79 8.68 7.93
N ARG A 48 -5.59 8.65 8.49
CA ARG A 48 -5.22 9.28 9.75
C ARG A 48 -3.92 10.08 9.58
N GLU A 49 -3.91 11.30 10.13
CA GLU A 49 -2.73 12.19 10.22
C GLU A 49 -2.11 12.53 8.85
N THR A 50 -2.90 12.48 7.78
CA THR A 50 -2.42 12.73 6.41
C THR A 50 -2.28 14.22 6.08
N ASP A 51 -3.00 15.11 6.77
CA ASP A 51 -2.85 16.57 6.60
C ASP A 51 -1.43 17.02 6.95
N LEU A 52 -0.77 16.32 7.89
CA LEU A 52 0.61 16.56 8.27
C LEU A 52 1.59 16.38 7.08
N LEU A 53 1.23 15.57 6.10
CA LEU A 53 2.06 15.34 4.88
C LEU A 53 1.94 16.49 3.87
N GLY A 54 1.11 17.49 4.13
CA GLY A 54 0.96 18.66 3.27
C GLY A 54 2.24 19.50 3.19
N PRO A 55 2.45 20.23 2.08
CA PRO A 55 3.71 20.94 1.82
C PRO A 55 3.97 22.13 2.75
N ALA A 56 2.95 22.59 3.48
CA ALA A 56 3.02 23.78 4.34
C ALA A 56 3.03 23.46 5.84
N THR A 57 3.31 22.20 6.23
CA THR A 57 3.32 21.77 7.65
C THR A 57 4.75 21.74 8.21
N LEU A 58 4.86 21.92 9.54
CA LEU A 58 6.13 22.01 10.25
C LEU A 58 6.89 20.67 10.30
N VAL A 59 6.19 19.58 10.55
CA VAL A 59 6.82 18.26 10.69
C VAL A 59 7.11 17.68 9.33
N GLU A 60 8.37 17.64 8.95
CA GLU A 60 8.79 17.25 7.59
C GLU A 60 8.99 15.76 7.39
N ARG A 61 9.13 14.99 8.45
CA ARG A 61 9.50 13.58 8.40
C ARG A 61 8.58 12.75 9.27
N ILE A 62 8.41 11.49 8.87
CA ILE A 62 7.61 10.49 9.58
C ILE A 62 8.46 9.28 9.97
N ASP A 63 8.04 8.54 10.99
CA ASP A 63 8.75 7.37 11.51
C ASP A 63 8.26 6.04 10.93
N ALA A 64 6.98 5.97 10.56
CA ALA A 64 6.35 4.78 9.98
C ALA A 64 5.06 5.15 9.24
N ILE A 65 4.52 4.18 8.46
CA ILE A 65 3.18 4.24 7.86
C ILE A 65 2.40 3.01 8.32
N ALA A 66 1.14 3.22 8.73
CA ALA A 66 0.21 2.17 9.10
C ALA A 66 -0.74 1.85 7.94
N LEU A 67 -0.83 0.57 7.53
CA LEU A 67 -1.90 0.08 6.69
C LEU A 67 -2.71 -0.96 7.48
N SER A 68 -4.04 -0.92 7.42
CA SER A 68 -4.86 -1.84 8.21
C SER A 68 -6.17 -2.21 7.49
N GLY A 69 -6.71 -3.37 7.83
CA GLY A 69 -8.12 -3.67 7.62
C GLY A 69 -9.01 -2.91 8.60
N GLY A 70 -10.28 -3.29 8.74
CA GLY A 70 -11.19 -2.82 9.78
C GLY A 70 -11.88 -1.50 9.51
N SER A 71 -11.76 -0.95 8.30
CA SER A 71 -12.35 0.36 8.01
C SER A 71 -11.89 1.41 9.04
N ALA A 72 -12.72 2.38 9.40
CA ALA A 72 -12.36 3.44 10.36
C ALA A 72 -11.82 2.92 11.70
N PHE A 73 -12.25 1.73 12.15
CA PHE A 73 -11.72 1.10 13.36
C PHE A 73 -10.24 0.72 13.24
N GLY A 74 -9.79 0.37 12.03
CA GLY A 74 -8.40 0.02 11.73
C GLY A 74 -7.42 1.19 11.82
N LEU A 75 -7.90 2.44 11.83
CA LEU A 75 -7.06 3.63 12.04
C LEU A 75 -6.30 3.58 13.38
N ASP A 76 -6.79 2.81 14.34
CA ASP A 76 -6.12 2.64 15.63
C ASP A 76 -4.83 1.82 15.56
N ALA A 77 -4.57 1.11 14.45
CA ALA A 77 -3.30 0.42 14.23
C ALA A 77 -2.10 1.39 14.27
N ALA A 78 -2.27 2.62 13.78
CA ALA A 78 -1.25 3.65 13.86
C ALA A 78 -0.88 4.00 15.32
N SER A 79 -1.84 3.96 16.26
CA SER A 79 -1.57 4.16 17.68
C SER A 79 -0.69 3.04 18.28
N GLY A 80 -0.88 1.81 17.82
CA GLY A 80 -0.04 0.68 18.24
C GLY A 80 1.39 0.79 17.73
N ILE A 81 1.57 1.14 16.45
CA ILE A 81 2.90 1.40 15.87
C ILE A 81 3.58 2.56 16.60
N GLN A 82 2.82 3.62 16.89
CA GLN A 82 3.32 4.78 17.65
C GLN A 82 3.80 4.39 19.06
N ALA A 83 3.06 3.51 19.75
CA ALA A 83 3.45 3.02 21.08
C ALA A 83 4.77 2.25 21.00
N TRP A 84 4.92 1.34 20.04
CA TRP A 84 6.15 0.58 19.84
C TRP A 84 7.35 1.50 19.53
N LEU A 85 7.20 2.47 18.63
CA LEU A 85 8.27 3.43 18.31
C LEU A 85 8.67 4.28 19.52
N ARG A 86 7.70 4.68 20.36
CA ARG A 86 7.96 5.41 21.60
C ARG A 86 8.83 4.59 22.57
N GLU A 87 8.59 3.30 22.71
CA GLU A 87 9.41 2.40 23.53
C GLU A 87 10.85 2.31 23.00
N GLN A 88 11.06 2.47 21.69
CA GLN A 88 12.38 2.56 21.07
C GLN A 88 13.02 3.96 21.20
N GLY A 89 12.39 4.90 21.91
CA GLY A 89 12.88 6.27 22.05
C GLY A 89 12.82 7.11 20.76
N ARG A 90 12.02 6.70 19.77
CA ARG A 90 11.92 7.32 18.46
C ARG A 90 10.82 8.39 18.40
N GLY A 91 10.91 9.28 17.43
CA GLY A 91 9.90 10.28 17.13
C GLY A 91 10.44 11.70 17.02
N PHE A 92 9.57 12.59 16.56
CA PHE A 92 9.82 14.03 16.45
C PHE A 92 10.10 14.62 17.84
N ALA A 93 11.17 15.40 17.95
CA ALA A 93 11.61 15.98 19.22
C ALA A 93 10.90 17.29 19.53
N VAL A 94 10.23 17.35 20.70
CA VAL A 94 9.68 18.59 21.27
C VAL A 94 10.20 18.70 22.69
N GLY A 95 11.25 19.48 22.91
CA GLY A 95 11.97 19.47 24.18
C GLY A 95 12.46 18.07 24.54
N ALA A 96 12.09 17.59 25.73
CA ALA A 96 12.42 16.24 26.18
C ALA A 96 11.50 15.15 25.62
N ALA A 97 10.36 15.51 25.03
CA ALA A 97 9.41 14.55 24.47
C ALA A 97 9.89 14.02 23.11
N ARG A 98 9.56 12.75 22.85
CA ARG A 98 9.68 12.10 21.52
C ARG A 98 8.30 11.66 21.10
N ILE A 99 7.83 12.16 19.97
CA ILE A 99 6.48 11.96 19.46
C ILE A 99 6.60 11.25 18.11
N PRO A 100 6.41 9.91 18.05
CA PRO A 100 6.45 9.19 16.79
C PRO A 100 5.32 9.67 15.87
N ILE A 101 5.64 9.92 14.63
CA ILE A 101 4.70 10.37 13.59
C ILE A 101 4.36 9.18 12.69
N VAL A 102 3.10 8.75 12.73
CA VAL A 102 2.63 7.53 12.07
C VAL A 102 1.32 7.78 11.32
N PRO A 103 1.36 8.39 10.14
CA PRO A 103 0.18 8.47 9.30
C PRO A 103 -0.26 7.06 8.86
N GLY A 104 -1.53 6.92 8.49
CA GLY A 104 -2.04 5.63 8.09
C GLY A 104 -3.27 5.70 7.22
N ALA A 105 -3.61 4.55 6.64
CA ALA A 105 -4.82 4.35 5.87
C ALA A 105 -5.40 2.95 6.07
N ILE A 106 -6.69 2.81 5.81
CA ILE A 106 -7.43 1.56 6.01
C ILE A 106 -8.12 1.09 4.75
N LEU A 107 -8.33 -0.22 4.67
CA LEU A 107 -9.24 -0.83 3.73
C LEU A 107 -10.49 -1.39 4.45
N PHE A 108 -11.56 -1.57 3.70
CA PHE A 108 -12.82 -2.08 4.22
C PHE A 108 -12.89 -3.60 4.05
N ASP A 109 -12.83 -4.33 5.15
CA ASP A 109 -12.94 -5.79 5.19
C ASP A 109 -13.97 -6.30 6.22
N LEU A 110 -14.87 -5.44 6.68
CA LEU A 110 -15.83 -5.77 7.74
C LEU A 110 -16.87 -6.82 7.30
N HIS A 111 -17.12 -6.96 6.00
CA HIS A 111 -18.10 -7.91 5.45
C HIS A 111 -17.45 -9.15 4.82
N ASN A 112 -16.31 -9.60 5.35
CA ASN A 112 -15.56 -10.72 4.79
C ASN A 112 -15.79 -12.07 5.50
N GLY A 113 -16.76 -12.14 6.42
CA GLY A 113 -17.14 -13.36 7.14
C GLY A 113 -16.35 -13.62 8.43
N GLY A 114 -15.35 -12.81 8.79
CA GLY A 114 -14.66 -12.89 10.08
C GLY A 114 -15.51 -12.37 11.24
N ASP A 115 -15.21 -12.84 12.46
CA ASP A 115 -15.86 -12.40 13.68
C ASP A 115 -15.46 -10.94 14.00
N LYS A 116 -16.41 -10.02 13.94
CA LYS A 116 -16.25 -8.60 14.21
C LYS A 116 -16.83 -8.18 15.57
N ASP A 117 -17.26 -9.14 16.39
CA ASP A 117 -17.75 -8.86 17.76
C ASP A 117 -16.57 -8.80 18.75
N TRP A 118 -15.84 -7.68 18.69
CA TRP A 118 -14.70 -7.40 19.57
C TRP A 118 -15.05 -6.61 20.84
N GLY A 119 -16.31 -6.31 21.08
CA GLY A 119 -16.77 -5.53 22.22
C GLY A 119 -16.43 -4.03 22.09
N ARG A 120 -15.98 -3.41 23.19
CA ARG A 120 -15.80 -1.94 23.24
C ARG A 120 -14.66 -1.42 22.35
N TYR A 121 -13.53 -2.10 22.32
CA TYR A 121 -12.33 -1.65 21.62
C TYR A 121 -11.91 -2.66 20.54
N PRO A 122 -11.71 -2.18 19.30
CA PRO A 122 -11.26 -3.02 18.21
C PRO A 122 -9.77 -3.42 18.43
N PRO A 123 -9.35 -4.60 17.96
CA PRO A 123 -8.01 -5.13 18.25
C PRO A 123 -6.88 -4.50 17.42
N TYR A 124 -7.17 -3.52 16.59
CA TYR A 124 -6.21 -3.01 15.61
C TYR A 124 -5.02 -2.29 16.24
N ARG A 125 -5.15 -1.72 17.44
CA ARG A 125 -4.02 -1.14 18.17
C ARG A 125 -2.97 -2.20 18.48
N GLU A 126 -3.39 -3.33 19.02
CA GLU A 126 -2.49 -4.45 19.35
C GLU A 126 -1.90 -5.06 18.06
N LEU A 127 -2.69 -5.19 17.00
CA LEU A 127 -2.20 -5.64 15.70
C LEU A 127 -1.16 -4.67 15.12
N GLY A 128 -1.37 -3.35 15.26
CA GLY A 128 -0.38 -2.35 14.84
C GLY A 128 0.93 -2.45 15.60
N TYR A 129 0.86 -2.59 16.92
CA TYR A 129 2.04 -2.80 17.79
C TYR A 129 2.81 -4.07 17.39
N ALA A 130 2.10 -5.19 17.27
CA ALA A 130 2.71 -6.47 16.89
C ALA A 130 3.31 -6.43 15.46
N ALA A 131 2.66 -5.73 14.52
CA ALA A 131 3.19 -5.54 13.17
C ALA A 131 4.49 -4.74 13.21
N ALA A 132 4.58 -3.67 13.99
CA ALA A 132 5.81 -2.90 14.13
C ALA A 132 6.94 -3.72 14.77
N ALA A 133 6.63 -4.50 15.79
CA ALA A 133 7.59 -5.38 16.45
C ALA A 133 8.12 -6.50 15.52
N ALA A 134 7.33 -6.93 14.55
CA ALA A 134 7.69 -7.94 13.55
C ALA A 134 8.36 -7.35 12.29
N ALA A 135 8.64 -6.04 12.24
CA ALA A 135 9.16 -5.40 11.04
C ALA A 135 10.59 -5.84 10.72
N ASP A 136 10.76 -6.37 9.50
CA ASP A 136 12.05 -6.87 8.99
C ASP A 136 12.18 -6.55 7.48
N THR A 137 13.32 -6.90 6.91
CA THR A 137 13.63 -6.79 5.47
C THR A 137 12.98 -7.88 4.62
N THR A 138 12.46 -8.94 5.25
CA THR A 138 11.67 -10.00 4.62
C THR A 138 10.31 -10.09 5.30
N PHE A 139 9.24 -10.25 4.52
CA PHE A 139 7.87 -10.32 5.01
C PHE A 139 7.01 -11.16 4.09
N ALA A 140 5.87 -11.63 4.59
CA ALA A 140 4.93 -12.44 3.82
C ALA A 140 4.17 -11.61 2.78
N LEU A 141 3.89 -12.22 1.62
CA LEU A 141 2.99 -11.70 0.60
C LEU A 141 1.67 -12.51 0.57
N GLY A 142 0.67 -12.01 -0.17
CA GLY A 142 -0.62 -12.65 -0.27
C GLY A 142 -1.55 -12.31 0.89
N SER A 143 -2.22 -13.29 1.46
CA SER A 143 -3.15 -13.11 2.58
C SER A 143 -2.40 -12.83 3.88
N ALA A 144 -1.80 -11.64 4.00
CA ALA A 144 -0.97 -11.24 5.13
C ALA A 144 -1.23 -9.78 5.53
N GLY A 145 -1.13 -9.50 6.82
CA GLY A 145 -1.26 -8.15 7.38
C GLY A 145 -2.57 -7.46 6.97
N ALA A 146 -2.49 -6.23 6.51
CA ALA A 146 -3.64 -5.46 6.04
C ALA A 146 -4.39 -6.14 4.88
N GLY A 147 -3.69 -6.98 4.09
CA GLY A 147 -4.27 -7.70 2.96
C GLY A 147 -5.04 -8.99 3.34
N LEU A 148 -5.00 -9.47 4.59
CA LEU A 148 -5.60 -10.76 4.96
C LEU A 148 -7.08 -10.86 4.61
N GLY A 149 -7.86 -9.83 4.93
CA GLY A 149 -9.32 -9.81 4.70
C GLY A 149 -9.74 -9.20 3.36
N ALA A 150 -8.77 -8.82 2.54
CA ALA A 150 -9.00 -8.08 1.31
C ALA A 150 -9.58 -8.96 0.19
N ARG A 151 -10.34 -8.34 -0.72
CA ARG A 151 -10.95 -9.00 -1.89
C ARG A 151 -10.99 -8.07 -3.09
N THR A 152 -10.92 -8.63 -4.29
CA THR A 152 -11.31 -7.97 -5.54
C THR A 152 -12.61 -8.58 -6.06
N VAL A 153 -13.01 -8.27 -7.30
CA VAL A 153 -14.24 -8.82 -7.90
C VAL A 153 -14.22 -10.36 -7.93
N ASN A 154 -13.13 -10.95 -8.43
CA ASN A 154 -13.05 -12.37 -8.75
C ASN A 154 -12.02 -13.14 -7.91
N PHE A 155 -11.21 -12.43 -7.12
CA PHE A 155 -10.07 -13.01 -6.41
C PHE A 155 -10.03 -12.57 -4.96
N MET A 156 -9.36 -13.37 -4.13
CA MET A 156 -8.88 -12.88 -2.85
C MET A 156 -7.93 -11.72 -3.15
N GLY A 157 -8.08 -10.62 -2.41
CA GLY A 157 -7.07 -9.59 -2.35
C GLY A 157 -5.89 -10.02 -1.49
N GLY A 158 -4.96 -9.12 -1.26
CA GLY A 158 -3.78 -9.45 -0.46
C GLY A 158 -2.77 -8.32 -0.39
N THR A 159 -1.65 -8.62 0.23
CA THR A 159 -0.48 -7.74 0.28
C THR A 159 0.52 -8.16 -0.80
N GLY A 160 0.85 -7.25 -1.71
CA GLY A 160 1.84 -7.46 -2.76
C GLY A 160 2.98 -6.46 -2.67
N SER A 161 4.12 -6.80 -3.28
CA SER A 161 5.28 -5.92 -3.29
C SER A 161 6.14 -6.18 -4.53
N ALA A 162 6.77 -5.12 -5.03
CA ALA A 162 7.77 -5.19 -6.10
C ALA A 162 8.81 -4.08 -5.93
N SER A 163 9.97 -4.22 -6.57
CA SER A 163 11.02 -3.21 -6.60
C SER A 163 11.79 -3.22 -7.91
N ALA A 164 12.41 -2.10 -8.22
CA ALA A 164 13.28 -1.93 -9.38
C ALA A 164 14.43 -0.96 -9.08
N MET A 165 15.49 -1.05 -9.86
CA MET A 165 16.56 -0.03 -9.89
C MET A 165 16.41 0.85 -11.13
N CYS A 166 16.59 2.16 -10.93
CA CYS A 166 16.50 3.18 -11.96
C CYS A 166 17.66 4.16 -11.82
N ASP A 167 18.60 4.14 -12.74
CA ASP A 167 19.73 5.08 -12.79
C ASP A 167 20.49 5.24 -11.45
N GLY A 168 20.63 4.11 -10.71
CA GLY A 168 21.29 4.05 -9.41
C GLY A 168 20.35 4.28 -8.21
N PHE A 169 19.11 4.72 -8.42
CA PHE A 169 18.08 4.80 -7.38
C PHE A 169 17.34 3.47 -7.25
N THR A 170 16.97 3.13 -6.01
CA THR A 170 16.08 2.01 -5.73
C THR A 170 14.66 2.54 -5.53
N VAL A 171 13.70 1.91 -6.20
CA VAL A 171 12.26 2.20 -6.06
C VAL A 171 11.55 0.92 -5.71
N GLY A 172 10.74 0.93 -4.66
CA GLY A 172 9.94 -0.22 -4.24
C GLY A 172 8.51 0.18 -3.92
N ALA A 173 7.58 -0.76 -4.06
CA ALA A 173 6.18 -0.58 -3.68
C ALA A 173 5.67 -1.74 -2.84
N LEU A 174 4.74 -1.42 -1.94
CA LEU A 174 3.89 -2.37 -1.21
C LEU A 174 2.44 -1.96 -1.43
N ALA A 175 1.58 -2.91 -1.79
CA ALA A 175 0.17 -2.69 -2.02
C ALA A 175 -0.69 -3.63 -1.17
N ALA A 176 -1.71 -3.12 -0.49
CA ALA A 176 -2.80 -3.92 0.08
C ALA A 176 -4.04 -3.74 -0.81
N VAL A 177 -4.42 -4.81 -1.53
CA VAL A 177 -5.36 -4.76 -2.65
C VAL A 177 -6.74 -5.24 -2.23
N ASN A 178 -7.69 -4.30 -2.11
CA ASN A 178 -9.11 -4.56 -1.83
C ASN A 178 -10.02 -3.78 -2.80
N ALA A 179 -9.69 -3.79 -4.09
CA ALA A 179 -10.28 -2.93 -5.12
C ALA A 179 -11.77 -3.18 -5.39
N VAL A 180 -12.52 -2.13 -5.76
CA VAL A 180 -13.87 -2.25 -6.35
C VAL A 180 -13.82 -2.99 -7.68
N GLY A 181 -12.85 -2.66 -8.52
CA GLY A 181 -12.70 -3.18 -9.86
C GLY A 181 -12.00 -4.53 -9.95
N SER A 182 -11.92 -5.02 -11.19
CA SER A 182 -11.24 -6.26 -11.55
C SER A 182 -9.77 -6.01 -11.87
N VAL A 183 -8.91 -6.94 -11.48
CA VAL A 183 -7.48 -6.97 -11.84
C VAL A 183 -7.21 -7.74 -13.12
N VAL A 184 -8.22 -8.42 -13.69
CA VAL A 184 -8.11 -9.18 -14.94
C VAL A 184 -8.99 -8.60 -16.02
N VAL A 185 -8.58 -8.83 -17.27
CA VAL A 185 -9.26 -8.41 -18.47
C VAL A 185 -10.49 -9.32 -18.71
N GLY A 186 -11.68 -8.76 -18.58
CA GLY A 186 -12.92 -9.52 -18.72
C GLY A 186 -13.01 -10.71 -17.74
N ASP A 187 -13.35 -11.90 -18.24
CA ASP A 187 -13.31 -13.19 -17.51
C ASP A 187 -12.02 -13.97 -17.78
N GLY A 188 -11.12 -13.37 -18.54
CA GLY A 188 -9.95 -14.07 -19.03
C GLY A 188 -8.85 -14.21 -17.98
N PRO A 189 -7.81 -14.99 -18.32
CA PRO A 189 -6.70 -15.21 -17.41
C PRO A 189 -5.64 -14.09 -17.48
N TRP A 190 -5.89 -13.02 -18.23
CA TRP A 190 -4.92 -11.94 -18.43
C TRP A 190 -5.09 -10.85 -17.39
N PHE A 191 -4.00 -10.46 -16.74
CA PHE A 191 -3.99 -9.31 -15.85
C PHE A 191 -3.92 -8.00 -16.64
N TRP A 192 -4.59 -6.94 -16.16
CA TRP A 192 -4.40 -5.59 -16.69
C TRP A 192 -2.94 -5.14 -16.58
N ALA A 193 -2.26 -5.55 -15.50
CA ALA A 193 -0.85 -5.26 -15.24
C ALA A 193 0.12 -6.13 -16.07
N ALA A 194 -0.34 -7.05 -16.93
CA ALA A 194 0.53 -7.96 -17.67
C ALA A 194 1.70 -7.30 -18.43
N PRO A 195 1.55 -6.07 -18.99
CA PRO A 195 2.70 -5.39 -19.62
C PRO A 195 3.87 -5.07 -18.68
N PHE A 196 3.65 -5.16 -17.36
CA PHE A 196 4.66 -4.88 -16.31
C PHE A 196 5.15 -6.16 -15.63
N GLU A 197 4.78 -7.33 -16.14
CA GLU A 197 5.18 -8.61 -15.60
C GLU A 197 6.70 -8.78 -15.66
N GLN A 198 7.30 -9.20 -14.55
CA GLN A 198 8.70 -9.61 -14.50
C GLN A 198 8.76 -11.14 -14.41
N GLY A 199 9.42 -11.77 -15.40
CA GLY A 199 9.44 -13.22 -15.50
C GLY A 199 8.04 -13.79 -15.79
N SER A 200 7.47 -14.55 -14.82
CA SER A 200 6.15 -15.18 -14.93
C SER A 200 5.28 -14.93 -13.70
N GLU A 201 5.40 -13.78 -13.07
CA GLU A 201 4.72 -13.43 -11.82
C GLU A 201 3.20 -13.39 -11.94
N PHE A 202 2.68 -13.14 -13.16
CA PHE A 202 1.24 -13.19 -13.52
C PHE A 202 0.90 -14.43 -14.34
N GLY A 203 1.77 -15.44 -14.34
CA GLY A 203 1.59 -16.70 -15.04
C GLY A 203 2.15 -16.72 -16.47
N GLY A 204 2.90 -15.70 -16.90
CA GLY A 204 3.59 -15.65 -18.21
C GLY A 204 2.64 -15.61 -19.41
N ARG A 205 1.39 -15.16 -19.23
CA ARG A 205 0.35 -15.21 -20.27
C ARG A 205 0.36 -13.99 -21.19
N GLY A 206 1.12 -12.94 -20.84
CA GLY A 206 1.15 -11.67 -21.54
C GLY A 206 -0.20 -10.93 -21.53
N PHE A 207 -0.35 -9.97 -22.42
CA PHE A 207 -1.59 -9.22 -22.63
C PHE A 207 -2.29 -9.74 -23.91
N PRO A 208 -3.64 -9.80 -23.98
CA PRO A 208 -4.33 -10.34 -25.15
C PRO A 208 -4.10 -9.45 -26.38
N ALA A 209 -3.82 -10.06 -27.54
CA ALA A 209 -3.59 -9.34 -28.80
C ALA A 209 -4.83 -8.52 -29.25
N ARG A 210 -6.02 -8.95 -28.81
CA ARG A 210 -7.29 -8.22 -28.93
C ARG A 210 -8.06 -8.38 -27.64
N LEU A 211 -8.67 -7.30 -27.17
CA LEU A 211 -9.55 -7.38 -26.01
C LEU A 211 -10.74 -8.29 -26.34
N PRO A 212 -11.08 -9.25 -25.45
CA PRO A 212 -12.26 -10.07 -25.62
C PRO A 212 -13.53 -9.21 -25.57
N PRO A 213 -14.63 -9.65 -26.21
CA PRO A 213 -15.91 -8.97 -26.11
C PRO A 213 -16.32 -8.75 -24.65
N GLY A 214 -16.83 -7.57 -24.34
CA GLY A 214 -17.22 -7.22 -22.97
C GLY A 214 -16.05 -6.95 -21.98
N ALA A 215 -14.79 -6.96 -22.43
CA ALA A 215 -13.64 -6.71 -21.56
C ALA A 215 -13.65 -5.34 -20.87
N LEU A 216 -14.28 -4.36 -21.53
CA LEU A 216 -14.43 -2.99 -21.01
C LEU A 216 -15.75 -2.78 -20.26
N GLU A 217 -16.60 -3.80 -20.12
CA GLU A 217 -17.77 -3.72 -19.26
C GLU A 217 -17.29 -3.68 -17.79
N PRO A 218 -17.68 -2.62 -17.03
CA PRO A 218 -17.19 -2.46 -15.66
C PRO A 218 -17.66 -3.61 -14.78
N ARG A 219 -16.72 -4.32 -14.19
CA ARG A 219 -16.97 -5.37 -13.18
C ARG A 219 -16.62 -4.83 -11.82
N THR A 220 -17.59 -4.85 -10.93
CA THR A 220 -17.44 -4.32 -9.57
C THR A 220 -17.96 -5.31 -8.54
N LYS A 221 -17.56 -5.14 -7.29
CA LYS A 221 -18.07 -5.93 -6.15
C LYS A 221 -19.53 -5.59 -5.78
N GLY A 222 -20.23 -4.78 -6.58
CA GLY A 222 -21.59 -4.29 -6.33
C GLY A 222 -21.61 -2.96 -5.57
N THR A 223 -22.81 -2.37 -5.44
CA THR A 223 -23.02 -0.98 -4.99
C THR A 223 -22.86 -0.75 -3.48
N ILE A 224 -22.78 -1.80 -2.65
CA ILE A 224 -22.80 -1.69 -1.18
C ILE A 224 -21.46 -2.03 -0.54
N ARG A 225 -20.44 -2.38 -1.32
CA ARG A 225 -19.13 -2.80 -0.77
C ARG A 225 -18.10 -1.70 -0.95
N ALA A 226 -17.85 -0.95 0.12
CA ALA A 226 -16.69 -0.06 0.21
C ALA A 226 -15.41 -0.87 -0.05
N SER A 227 -14.51 -0.27 -0.78
CA SER A 227 -13.27 -0.90 -1.24
C SER A 227 -12.14 0.11 -1.16
N THR A 228 -10.91 -0.37 -1.15
CA THR A 228 -9.75 0.51 -1.05
C THR A 228 -8.52 -0.24 -1.51
N THR A 229 -7.68 0.41 -2.28
CA THR A 229 -6.33 -0.04 -2.52
C THR A 229 -5.34 0.91 -1.87
N LEU A 230 -4.54 0.37 -0.96
CA LEU A 230 -3.53 1.12 -0.22
C LEU A 230 -2.17 0.82 -0.80
N VAL A 231 -1.42 1.85 -1.15
CA VAL A 231 -0.07 1.69 -1.69
C VAL A 231 0.92 2.55 -0.91
N VAL A 232 2.10 1.99 -0.66
CA VAL A 232 3.28 2.72 -0.21
C VAL A 232 4.36 2.54 -1.25
N VAL A 233 4.88 3.65 -1.79
CA VAL A 233 6.08 3.68 -2.63
C VAL A 233 7.23 4.20 -1.78
N ALA A 234 8.35 3.50 -1.79
CA ALA A 234 9.59 3.94 -1.17
C ALA A 234 10.68 4.16 -2.20
N THR A 235 11.59 5.11 -1.93
CA THR A 235 12.81 5.32 -2.71
C THR A 235 13.96 5.79 -1.81
N ASP A 236 15.19 5.48 -2.20
CA ASP A 236 16.39 5.98 -1.55
C ASP A 236 16.80 7.38 -2.04
N ALA A 237 16.08 7.96 -2.98
CA ALA A 237 16.29 9.33 -3.46
C ALA A 237 16.04 10.39 -2.38
N ALA A 238 16.85 11.42 -2.36
CA ALA A 238 16.65 12.60 -1.50
C ALA A 238 15.62 13.54 -2.15
N LEU A 239 14.36 13.42 -1.76
CA LEU A 239 13.27 14.21 -2.29
C LEU A 239 12.84 15.31 -1.31
N THR A 240 12.47 16.45 -1.84
CA THR A 240 11.65 17.45 -1.13
C THR A 240 10.19 16.97 -1.06
N ARG A 241 9.37 17.52 -0.16
CA ARG A 241 7.93 17.19 -0.09
C ARG A 241 7.18 17.44 -1.41
N PRO A 242 7.36 18.59 -2.11
CA PRO A 242 6.72 18.77 -3.42
C PRO A 242 7.11 17.68 -4.43
N GLN A 243 8.38 17.24 -4.43
CA GLN A 243 8.85 16.16 -5.30
C GLN A 243 8.21 14.81 -4.87
N ALA A 244 8.14 14.53 -3.58
CA ALA A 244 7.47 13.33 -3.06
C ALA A 244 5.97 13.34 -3.38
N THR A 245 5.28 14.49 -3.28
CA THR A 245 3.88 14.64 -3.71
C THR A 245 3.74 14.38 -5.20
N ARG A 246 4.63 14.92 -6.02
CA ARG A 246 4.60 14.65 -7.47
C ARG A 246 4.81 13.18 -7.78
N LEU A 247 5.70 12.51 -7.05
CA LEU A 247 5.93 11.07 -7.18
C LEU A 247 4.68 10.26 -6.79
N ALA A 248 3.96 10.64 -5.72
CA ALA A 248 2.70 9.99 -5.33
C ALA A 248 1.64 10.08 -6.44
N ILE A 249 1.50 11.25 -7.05
CA ILE A 249 0.61 11.47 -8.20
C ILE A 249 0.97 10.56 -9.39
N MET A 250 2.26 10.44 -9.72
CA MET A 250 2.70 9.57 -10.82
C MET A 250 2.48 8.09 -10.51
N ALA A 251 2.67 7.69 -9.27
CA ALA A 251 2.50 6.30 -8.84
C ALA A 251 1.03 5.82 -8.90
N GLN A 252 0.04 6.72 -8.82
CA GLN A 252 -1.38 6.41 -9.02
C GLN A 252 -1.67 5.78 -10.38
N ASP A 253 -0.88 6.13 -11.40
CA ASP A 253 -1.03 5.53 -12.73
C ASP A 253 -0.76 4.01 -12.69
N GLY A 254 -0.02 3.51 -11.72
CA GLY A 254 0.19 2.08 -11.51
C GLY A 254 -1.10 1.35 -11.09
N LEU A 255 -1.94 1.98 -10.26
CA LEU A 255 -3.25 1.44 -9.92
C LEU A 255 -4.15 1.40 -11.15
N ALA A 256 -4.17 2.50 -11.93
CA ALA A 256 -4.99 2.59 -13.15
C ALA A 256 -4.56 1.58 -14.24
N ARG A 257 -3.33 1.09 -14.19
CA ARG A 257 -2.82 0.04 -15.10
C ARG A 257 -3.06 -1.38 -14.60
N ALA A 258 -3.45 -1.54 -13.34
CA ALA A 258 -3.63 -2.84 -12.71
C ALA A 258 -5.09 -3.17 -12.35
N ILE A 259 -5.96 -2.17 -12.30
CA ILE A 259 -7.36 -2.31 -11.86
C ILE A 259 -8.28 -1.58 -12.83
N PHE A 260 -9.42 -2.21 -13.16
CA PHE A 260 -10.48 -1.57 -13.95
C PHE A 260 -11.88 -1.96 -13.45
N PRO A 261 -12.76 -0.98 -13.13
CA PRO A 261 -12.48 0.44 -12.93
C PRO A 261 -11.67 0.70 -11.66
N VAL A 262 -11.07 1.88 -11.52
CA VAL A 262 -10.26 2.32 -10.39
C VAL A 262 -10.71 3.72 -9.94
N HIS A 263 -10.39 4.11 -8.71
CA HIS A 263 -10.67 5.44 -8.15
C HIS A 263 -12.15 5.83 -8.22
N THR A 264 -13.03 4.85 -8.06
CA THR A 264 -14.46 5.09 -8.06
C THR A 264 -14.91 5.82 -6.78
N PRO A 265 -16.13 6.37 -6.74
CA PRO A 265 -16.66 6.95 -5.49
C PRO A 265 -16.72 5.96 -4.30
N LEU A 266 -16.66 4.66 -4.58
CA LEU A 266 -16.68 3.59 -3.57
C LEU A 266 -15.29 3.11 -3.16
N ASP A 267 -14.23 3.54 -3.85
CA ASP A 267 -12.84 3.25 -3.49
C ASP A 267 -12.31 4.26 -2.46
N GLY A 268 -11.37 3.81 -1.65
CA GLY A 268 -10.60 4.67 -0.75
C GLY A 268 -9.13 4.75 -1.16
N ASP A 269 -8.83 4.67 -2.46
CA ASP A 269 -7.49 4.49 -3.00
C ASP A 269 -6.53 5.61 -2.61
N VAL A 270 -5.40 5.23 -2.05
CA VAL A 270 -4.34 6.16 -1.65
C VAL A 270 -2.96 5.62 -2.02
N VAL A 271 -2.05 6.53 -2.34
CA VAL A 271 -0.62 6.25 -2.50
C VAL A 271 0.17 7.13 -1.55
N PHE A 272 0.89 6.51 -0.63
CA PHE A 272 1.94 7.15 0.14
C PHE A 272 3.27 7.06 -0.59
N VAL A 273 4.11 8.08 -0.41
CA VAL A 273 5.52 8.06 -0.81
C VAL A 273 6.38 8.27 0.42
N ALA A 274 7.46 7.50 0.51
CA ALA A 274 8.50 7.63 1.52
C ALA A 274 9.88 7.71 0.85
N ALA A 275 10.62 8.79 1.10
CA ALA A 275 11.96 9.01 0.56
C ALA A 275 12.99 8.96 1.68
N THR A 276 13.85 7.92 1.70
CA THR A 276 14.85 7.74 2.77
C THR A 276 16.00 8.74 2.67
N GLY A 277 16.23 9.30 1.49
CA GLY A 277 17.18 10.40 1.31
C GLY A 277 18.65 9.99 1.22
N ALA A 278 18.93 8.69 1.03
CA ALA A 278 20.30 8.19 0.99
C ALA A 278 21.08 8.64 -0.26
N ARG A 279 20.37 9.01 -1.34
CA ARG A 279 20.99 9.40 -2.63
C ARG A 279 20.49 10.78 -3.09
N PRO A 280 21.36 11.76 -3.28
CA PRO A 280 20.99 13.05 -3.84
C PRO A 280 20.57 12.92 -5.31
N LEU A 281 19.64 13.77 -5.76
CA LEU A 281 19.33 13.91 -7.17
C LEU A 281 20.47 14.69 -7.85
N VAL A 282 20.89 14.23 -9.03
CA VAL A 282 21.89 14.92 -9.87
C VAL A 282 21.18 15.91 -10.81
N ASP A 283 20.16 15.45 -11.50
CA ASP A 283 19.23 16.27 -12.28
C ASP A 283 17.82 16.10 -11.69
N PRO A 284 17.36 17.05 -10.85
CA PRO A 284 16.09 16.87 -10.12
C PRO A 284 14.87 16.64 -11.00
N VAL A 285 14.84 17.16 -12.22
CA VAL A 285 13.70 16.98 -13.14
C VAL A 285 13.77 15.60 -13.80
N ARG A 286 14.91 15.28 -14.38
CA ARG A 286 15.13 14.01 -15.08
C ARG A 286 15.04 12.82 -14.11
N ASP A 287 15.71 12.92 -12.96
CA ASP A 287 15.77 11.84 -11.99
C ASP A 287 14.37 11.58 -11.40
N LEU A 288 13.62 12.65 -11.03
CA LEU A 288 12.26 12.51 -10.54
C LEU A 288 11.33 11.87 -11.60
N MET A 289 11.47 12.30 -12.87
CA MET A 289 10.70 11.69 -13.96
C MET A 289 10.99 10.19 -14.09
N ARG A 290 12.27 9.81 -14.03
CA ARG A 290 12.70 8.40 -14.13
C ARG A 290 12.19 7.58 -12.94
N ILE A 291 12.39 8.07 -11.71
CA ILE A 291 11.89 7.44 -10.48
C ILE A 291 10.37 7.27 -10.57
N GLY A 292 9.62 8.26 -11.07
CA GLY A 292 8.17 8.20 -11.21
C GLY A 292 7.69 7.17 -12.23
N ILE A 293 8.40 7.00 -13.35
CA ILE A 293 8.10 5.93 -14.32
C ILE A 293 8.26 4.55 -13.65
N PHE A 294 9.35 4.34 -12.92
CA PHE A 294 9.59 3.08 -12.23
C PHE A 294 8.63 2.87 -11.04
N ALA A 295 8.25 3.94 -10.33
CA ALA A 295 7.21 3.86 -9.30
C ALA A 295 5.89 3.34 -9.88
N THR A 296 5.45 3.86 -11.03
CA THR A 296 4.27 3.36 -11.74
C THR A 296 4.38 1.86 -12.07
N GLN A 297 5.56 1.42 -12.54
CA GLN A 297 5.80 0.02 -12.92
C GLN A 297 5.80 -0.91 -11.69
N VAL A 298 6.50 -0.55 -10.61
CA VAL A 298 6.55 -1.39 -9.40
C VAL A 298 5.22 -1.42 -8.65
N VAL A 299 4.42 -0.36 -8.73
CA VAL A 299 3.05 -0.36 -8.21
C VAL A 299 2.21 -1.37 -9.01
N ALA A 300 2.20 -1.29 -10.34
CA ALA A 300 1.46 -2.24 -11.17
C ALA A 300 1.96 -3.69 -10.97
N GLY A 301 3.28 -3.91 -10.89
CA GLY A 301 3.90 -5.21 -10.63
C GLY A 301 3.53 -5.81 -9.27
N GLY A 302 3.45 -4.99 -8.23
CA GLY A 302 3.07 -5.43 -6.88
C GLY A 302 1.67 -6.05 -6.80
N PHE A 303 0.76 -5.67 -7.70
CA PHE A 303 -0.60 -6.26 -7.74
C PHE A 303 -0.59 -7.74 -8.11
N GLY A 304 0.20 -8.14 -9.07
CA GLY A 304 0.28 -9.54 -9.47
C GLY A 304 1.11 -10.39 -8.50
N ARG A 305 2.05 -9.75 -7.80
CA ARG A 305 2.97 -10.43 -6.91
C ARG A 305 2.48 -10.41 -5.46
N GLY A 306 1.56 -11.30 -5.12
CA GLY A 306 0.99 -11.43 -3.77
C GLY A 306 -0.31 -10.67 -3.55
N GLY A 307 -0.61 -9.66 -4.38
CA GLY A 307 -1.81 -8.87 -4.22
C GLY A 307 -3.11 -9.57 -4.61
N VAL A 308 -3.06 -10.56 -5.52
CA VAL A 308 -4.26 -11.27 -5.98
C VAL A 308 -3.89 -12.68 -6.48
N PHE A 309 -4.22 -13.74 -5.73
CA PHE A 309 -3.70 -15.08 -6.04
C PHE A 309 -4.67 -16.26 -6.08
N CYS A 310 -5.87 -16.14 -5.58
CA CYS A 310 -6.81 -17.27 -5.59
C CYS A 310 -8.20 -16.79 -6.01
N PRO A 311 -8.99 -17.66 -6.68
CA PRO A 311 -10.42 -17.38 -6.83
C PRO A 311 -11.03 -17.05 -5.48
N ALA A 312 -11.78 -15.96 -5.40
CA ALA A 312 -12.52 -15.66 -4.19
C ALA A 312 -13.45 -16.83 -3.87
N PRO A 313 -13.58 -17.27 -2.60
CA PRO A 313 -14.63 -18.20 -2.25
C PRO A 313 -15.99 -17.61 -2.62
N PRO A 314 -17.00 -18.42 -2.90
CA PRO A 314 -18.33 -17.92 -3.23
C PRO A 314 -18.83 -16.95 -2.15
N PRO A 315 -19.63 -15.96 -2.53
CA PRO A 315 -20.17 -15.02 -1.55
C PRO A 315 -20.96 -15.79 -0.49
N TRP A 316 -20.71 -15.48 0.75
CA TRP A 316 -21.42 -16.00 1.92
C TRP A 316 -22.88 -15.56 1.89
#